data_60a7403537fc8620d49e0ef1f24f689f
#
_entry.id   60a7403537fc8620d49e0ef1f24f689f
#
_cell.length_a   1.000
_cell.length_b   1.000
_cell.length_c   1.000
_cell.angle_alpha   90.00
_cell.angle_beta   90.00
_cell.angle_gamma   90.00
#
_symmetry.space_group_name_H-M   'P 1'
#
loop_
_entity.id
_entity.type
_entity.pdbx_description
1 polymer ?
#
loop_
_entity_poly.entity_id
_entity_poly.type
_entity_poly.pdbx_seq_one_letter_code
_entity_poly.pdbx_strand_id
1 'polypeptide(L)'
;MIRKGKLVKNTAIALAIMSVFGSTLTPVSAAEIMKSSTAITQYVEGTYDINAKLIKDTSDEDSMANGYLESTKIQISNNKIYMIMKFTSGSLLKELNPSVNGEAVKGNITTDSSDDTKTVKFEINSLNDNLTLGVKINPFGSFVVDAECRIKVEKAEIPTQPTTPEEDDAVTSPTPSVPDEDENDK
;
A
#
# COMPACT_ATOMS: atom_id res chain seq x y z
N MET A 1 -34.74 45.46 14.11
CA MET A 1 -35.43 44.23 13.69
C MET A 1 -34.50 43.03 13.98
N ILE A 2 -34.72 42.37 15.10
CA ILE A 2 -33.79 41.35 15.63
C ILE A 2 -34.39 39.99 15.26
N ARG A 3 -33.68 39.17 14.44
CA ARG A 3 -34.07 37.81 14.11
C ARG A 3 -33.44 36.83 15.10
N LYS A 4 -34.30 36.16 15.87
CA LYS A 4 -33.96 35.13 16.86
C LYS A 4 -33.48 33.83 16.16
N GLY A 5 -32.28 33.38 16.50
CA GLY A 5 -31.77 32.07 16.08
C GLY A 5 -32.50 30.94 16.81
N LYS A 6 -32.86 29.89 16.06
CA LYS A 6 -33.46 28.66 16.58
C LYS A 6 -32.35 27.77 17.14
N LEU A 7 -32.41 27.50 18.44
CA LEU A 7 -31.61 26.53 19.16
C LEU A 7 -32.15 25.11 18.86
N VAL A 8 -31.39 24.27 18.19
CA VAL A 8 -31.72 22.86 17.98
C VAL A 8 -31.19 22.07 19.18
N LYS A 9 -32.10 21.53 19.97
CA LYS A 9 -31.78 20.65 21.09
C LYS A 9 -31.49 19.24 20.57
N ASN A 10 -30.27 18.79 20.73
CA ASN A 10 -29.89 17.39 20.50
C ASN A 10 -30.38 16.56 21.68
N THR A 11 -31.32 15.68 21.41
CA THR A 11 -31.82 14.70 22.37
C THR A 11 -30.93 13.46 22.25
N ALA A 12 -30.12 13.21 23.27
CA ALA A 12 -29.37 11.97 23.41
C ALA A 12 -30.34 10.85 23.83
N ILE A 13 -30.54 9.84 23.00
CA ILE A 13 -31.23 8.60 23.34
C ILE A 13 -30.16 7.58 23.71
N ALA A 14 -30.03 7.34 25.01
CA ALA A 14 -29.22 6.22 25.51
C ALA A 14 -30.08 4.94 25.44
N LEU A 15 -29.76 4.03 24.55
CA LEU A 15 -30.32 2.69 24.55
C LEU A 15 -29.29 1.73 25.18
N ALA A 16 -29.50 1.36 26.40
CA ALA A 16 -28.77 0.28 27.06
C ALA A 16 -29.40 -1.05 26.64
N ILE A 17 -28.70 -1.82 25.83
CA ILE A 17 -29.02 -3.21 25.57
C ILE A 17 -27.94 -4.07 26.22
N MET A 18 -28.24 -4.61 27.38
CA MET A 18 -27.52 -5.74 27.96
C MET A 18 -27.91 -7.01 27.21
N SER A 19 -27.02 -7.54 26.37
CA SER A 19 -27.06 -8.91 25.91
C SER A 19 -25.82 -9.63 26.37
N VAL A 20 -26.01 -10.47 27.37
CA VAL A 20 -25.06 -11.50 27.80
C VAL A 20 -25.04 -12.56 26.71
N PHE A 21 -24.03 -12.52 25.85
CA PHE A 21 -23.68 -13.67 25.02
C PHE A 21 -22.25 -14.07 25.36
N GLY A 22 -22.14 -15.32 25.78
CA GLY A 22 -20.87 -15.97 26.06
C GLY A 22 -19.98 -15.93 24.81
N SER A 23 -18.97 -15.08 24.87
CA SER A 23 -17.94 -15.00 23.84
C SER A 23 -17.00 -16.18 24.02
N THR A 24 -17.16 -17.21 23.19
CA THR A 24 -16.06 -18.13 22.92
C THR A 24 -15.00 -17.33 22.18
N LEU A 25 -13.96 -16.92 22.90
CA LEU A 25 -12.75 -16.37 22.31
C LEU A 25 -12.11 -17.47 21.49
N THR A 26 -12.40 -17.52 20.19
CA THR A 26 -11.59 -18.28 19.25
C THR A 26 -10.22 -17.59 19.21
N PRO A 27 -9.12 -18.30 19.46
CA PRO A 27 -7.80 -17.72 19.31
C PRO A 27 -7.64 -17.35 17.83
N VAL A 28 -7.60 -16.06 17.53
CA VAL A 28 -7.16 -15.57 16.21
C VAL A 28 -5.75 -16.08 16.05
N SER A 29 -5.57 -17.01 15.12
CA SER A 29 -4.29 -17.63 14.87
C SER A 29 -3.29 -16.53 14.46
N ALA A 30 -2.20 -16.42 15.18
CA ALA A 30 -1.10 -15.50 14.89
C ALA A 30 -0.50 -15.70 13.48
N ALA A 31 -0.90 -16.76 12.79
CA ALA A 31 -0.47 -17.08 11.44
C ALA A 31 -1.04 -16.13 10.34
N GLU A 32 -2.16 -15.44 10.59
CA GLU A 32 -2.71 -14.50 9.60
C GLU A 32 -2.06 -13.10 9.66
N ILE A 33 -1.52 -12.72 10.81
CA ILE A 33 -0.84 -11.43 10.96
C ILE A 33 0.56 -11.47 10.31
N MET A 34 1.17 -12.65 10.17
CA MET A 34 2.50 -12.79 9.57
C MET A 34 2.51 -12.81 8.03
N LYS A 35 1.38 -13.02 7.37
CA LYS A 35 1.35 -13.07 5.88
C LYS A 35 1.55 -11.73 5.20
N SER A 36 1.34 -10.62 5.88
CA SER A 36 1.56 -9.28 5.29
C SER A 36 3.01 -8.79 5.41
N SER A 37 3.80 -9.33 6.33
CA SER A 37 5.19 -8.90 6.56
C SER A 37 6.21 -9.59 5.66
N THR A 38 5.90 -10.77 5.11
CA THR A 38 6.87 -11.61 4.39
C THR A 38 7.13 -11.13 2.96
N ALA A 39 6.20 -10.39 2.35
CA ALA A 39 6.34 -9.96 0.96
C ALA A 39 7.34 -8.80 0.78
N ILE A 40 7.57 -7.99 1.81
CA ILE A 40 8.37 -6.77 1.71
C ILE A 40 9.87 -7.05 1.89
N THR A 41 10.23 -8.06 2.65
CA THR A 41 11.63 -8.50 2.84
C THR A 41 12.28 -9.05 1.56
N GLN A 42 11.48 -9.27 0.52
CA GLN A 42 11.94 -9.88 -0.73
C GLN A 42 12.65 -8.89 -1.66
N TYR A 43 12.44 -7.57 -1.51
CA TYR A 43 13.01 -6.58 -2.42
C TYR A 43 14.27 -5.94 -1.87
N VAL A 44 15.18 -5.56 -2.75
CA VAL A 44 16.37 -4.78 -2.40
C VAL A 44 15.96 -3.32 -2.14
N GLU A 45 16.49 -2.70 -1.08
CA GLU A 45 16.28 -1.27 -0.84
C GLU A 45 16.85 -0.43 -1.99
N GLY A 46 16.11 0.60 -2.38
CA GLY A 46 16.50 1.47 -3.48
C GLY A 46 15.32 2.23 -4.08
N THR A 47 15.61 2.97 -5.14
CA THR A 47 14.61 3.66 -5.96
C THR A 47 14.72 3.18 -7.39
N TYR A 48 13.61 2.70 -7.95
CA TYR A 48 13.55 2.04 -9.25
C TYR A 48 12.56 2.76 -10.15
N ASP A 49 12.97 3.03 -11.37
CA ASP A 49 12.07 3.53 -12.41
C ASP A 49 11.13 2.41 -12.85
N ILE A 50 9.85 2.72 -12.98
CA ILE A 50 8.85 1.78 -13.45
C ILE A 50 8.01 2.41 -14.55
N ASN A 51 7.43 1.57 -15.42
CA ASN A 51 6.43 2.02 -16.36
C ASN A 51 5.04 1.86 -15.75
N ALA A 52 4.34 2.98 -15.58
CA ALA A 52 2.95 2.99 -15.17
C ALA A 52 2.17 4.02 -15.98
N LYS A 53 0.86 3.79 -16.12
CA LYS A 53 -0.09 4.67 -16.77
C LYS A 53 -1.26 5.01 -15.87
N LEU A 54 -1.82 6.18 -16.09
CA LEU A 54 -3.12 6.54 -15.55
C LEU A 54 -4.19 6.20 -16.58
N ILE A 55 -5.01 5.23 -16.29
CA ILE A 55 -6.13 4.80 -17.11
C ILE A 55 -7.45 5.24 -16.47
N LYS A 56 -8.51 5.29 -17.26
CA LYS A 56 -9.85 5.62 -16.76
C LYS A 56 -10.30 4.62 -15.71
N ASP A 57 -11.12 5.04 -14.78
CA ASP A 57 -11.69 4.17 -13.77
C ASP A 57 -12.56 3.06 -14.38
N THR A 58 -13.29 3.38 -15.43
CA THR A 58 -14.29 2.51 -16.07
C THR A 58 -13.78 1.72 -17.29
N SER A 59 -12.56 2.02 -17.79
CA SER A 59 -11.99 1.35 -18.97
C SER A 59 -10.47 1.36 -18.92
N ASP A 60 -9.82 0.54 -19.76
CA ASP A 60 -8.36 0.49 -19.89
C ASP A 60 -7.78 1.56 -20.84
N GLU A 61 -8.62 2.53 -21.25
CA GLU A 61 -8.14 3.67 -22.02
C GLU A 61 -7.38 4.66 -21.15
N ASP A 62 -6.43 5.37 -21.74
CA ASP A 62 -5.68 6.42 -21.06
C ASP A 62 -6.63 7.48 -20.49
N SER A 63 -6.41 7.84 -19.23
CA SER A 63 -7.07 8.99 -18.62
C SER A 63 -6.46 10.29 -19.15
N MET A 64 -7.23 11.37 -19.12
CA MET A 64 -6.71 12.72 -19.41
C MET A 64 -5.52 13.07 -18.50
N ALA A 65 -5.54 12.61 -17.25
CA ALA A 65 -4.45 12.82 -16.29
C ALA A 65 -3.15 12.14 -16.71
N ASN A 66 -3.21 11.08 -17.55
CA ASN A 66 -2.01 10.40 -18.04
C ASN A 66 -1.11 11.33 -18.89
N GLY A 67 -1.70 12.29 -19.59
CA GLY A 67 -0.95 13.28 -20.37
C GLY A 67 -0.06 14.22 -19.53
N TYR A 68 -0.29 14.29 -18.22
CA TYR A 68 0.54 15.07 -17.29
C TYR A 68 1.57 14.20 -16.56
N LEU A 69 1.46 12.88 -16.61
CA LEU A 69 2.40 11.98 -15.94
C LEU A 69 3.75 11.99 -16.64
N GLU A 70 4.79 12.44 -15.96
CA GLU A 70 6.17 12.51 -16.47
C GLU A 70 6.94 11.23 -16.17
N SER A 71 6.88 10.76 -14.92
CA SER A 71 7.60 9.57 -14.50
C SER A 71 6.96 8.90 -13.28
N THR A 72 7.22 7.61 -13.16
CA THR A 72 6.80 6.82 -12.00
C THR A 72 7.97 6.00 -11.48
N LYS A 73 8.13 5.98 -10.14
CA LYS A 73 9.18 5.21 -9.47
C LYS A 73 8.59 4.45 -8.29
N ILE A 74 9.24 3.34 -7.96
CA ILE A 74 9.06 2.63 -6.69
C ILE A 74 10.27 2.89 -5.83
N GLN A 75 10.04 3.31 -4.60
CA GLN A 75 11.09 3.40 -3.58
C GLN A 75 10.84 2.35 -2.50
N ILE A 76 11.87 1.55 -2.21
CA ILE A 76 11.86 0.58 -1.11
C ILE A 76 12.84 1.08 -0.06
N SER A 77 12.32 1.33 1.13
CA SER A 77 13.10 1.85 2.23
C SER A 77 12.45 1.50 3.57
N ASN A 78 13.26 1.09 4.55
CA ASN A 78 12.79 0.73 5.89
C ASN A 78 11.65 -0.30 5.86
N ASN A 79 11.78 -1.31 5.03
CA ASN A 79 10.79 -2.37 4.87
C ASN A 79 9.40 -1.88 4.41
N LYS A 80 9.36 -0.76 3.67
CA LYS A 80 8.15 -0.16 3.10
C LYS A 80 8.33 0.10 1.62
N ILE A 81 7.22 0.00 0.89
CA ILE A 81 7.16 0.29 -0.54
C ILE A 81 6.42 1.60 -0.73
N TYR A 82 7.02 2.51 -1.48
CA TYR A 82 6.41 3.78 -1.82
C TYR A 82 6.29 3.91 -3.33
N MET A 83 5.14 4.32 -3.80
CA MET A 83 4.97 4.80 -5.17
C MET A 83 5.24 6.30 -5.22
N ILE A 84 6.02 6.72 -6.21
CA ILE A 84 6.37 8.12 -6.47
C ILE A 84 5.95 8.43 -7.90
N MET A 85 5.07 9.41 -8.07
CA MET A 85 4.58 9.84 -9.38
C MET A 85 4.88 11.32 -9.57
N LYS A 86 5.60 11.67 -10.64
CA LYS A 86 5.94 13.04 -11.01
C LYS A 86 5.10 13.48 -12.19
N PHE A 87 4.56 14.67 -12.09
CA PHE A 87 3.66 15.26 -13.09
C PHE A 87 4.23 16.59 -13.59
N THR A 88 4.08 16.83 -14.88
CA THR A 88 4.29 18.14 -15.51
C THR A 88 3.07 19.03 -15.30
N SER A 89 3.23 20.33 -15.58
CA SER A 89 2.14 21.33 -15.42
C SER A 89 1.54 21.31 -14.01
N GLY A 90 2.41 21.22 -13.00
CA GLY A 90 2.05 21.11 -11.60
C GLY A 90 1.14 22.22 -11.10
N SER A 91 1.23 23.42 -11.68
CA SER A 91 0.37 24.56 -11.37
C SER A 91 -1.10 24.32 -11.71
N LEU A 92 -1.37 23.48 -12.72
CA LEU A 92 -2.74 23.09 -13.13
C LEU A 92 -3.33 22.03 -12.22
N LEU A 93 -2.49 21.18 -11.59
CA LEU A 93 -2.92 20.10 -10.72
C LEU A 93 -3.21 20.65 -9.33
N LYS A 94 -4.48 20.70 -8.92
CA LYS A 94 -4.89 21.25 -7.63
C LYS A 94 -4.77 20.22 -6.51
N GLU A 95 -5.24 19.01 -6.77
CA GLU A 95 -5.22 17.93 -5.79
C GLU A 95 -4.74 16.63 -6.45
N LEU A 96 -4.02 15.83 -5.64
CA LEU A 96 -3.61 14.47 -5.97
C LEU A 96 -3.94 13.61 -4.74
N ASN A 97 -4.96 12.77 -4.86
CA ASN A 97 -5.52 11.98 -3.76
C ASN A 97 -5.33 10.49 -4.06
N PRO A 98 -4.25 9.86 -3.59
CA PRO A 98 -4.03 8.44 -3.82
C PRO A 98 -4.92 7.56 -2.94
N SER A 99 -5.31 6.40 -3.46
CA SER A 99 -5.97 5.33 -2.72
C SER A 99 -5.33 3.98 -3.03
N VAL A 100 -5.31 3.11 -2.05
CA VAL A 100 -4.77 1.74 -2.13
C VAL A 100 -5.87 0.78 -1.73
N ASN A 101 -6.22 -0.16 -2.61
CA ASN A 101 -7.29 -1.13 -2.38
C ASN A 101 -8.64 -0.50 -1.97
N GLY A 102 -8.93 0.70 -2.50
CA GLY A 102 -10.15 1.45 -2.22
C GLY A 102 -10.10 2.32 -0.96
N GLU A 103 -9.00 2.29 -0.20
CA GLU A 103 -8.82 3.13 0.98
C GLU A 103 -7.94 4.34 0.65
N ALA A 104 -8.38 5.54 1.01
CA ALA A 104 -7.61 6.76 0.83
C ALA A 104 -6.34 6.72 1.70
N VAL A 105 -5.19 6.96 1.08
CA VAL A 105 -3.90 6.99 1.77
C VAL A 105 -3.30 8.39 1.75
N LYS A 106 -2.46 8.69 2.74
CA LYS A 106 -1.80 9.98 2.81
C LYS A 106 -0.72 10.09 1.73
N GLY A 107 -0.94 10.96 0.73
CA GLY A 107 0.09 11.38 -0.21
C GLY A 107 0.97 12.49 0.37
N ASN A 108 2.28 12.35 0.26
CA ASN A 108 3.21 13.46 0.46
C ASN A 108 3.40 14.16 -0.88
N ILE A 109 2.87 15.39 -0.99
CA ILE A 109 2.90 16.17 -2.22
C ILE A 109 4.01 17.21 -2.14
N THR A 110 4.89 17.23 -3.14
CA THR A 110 5.94 18.23 -3.32
C THR A 110 5.70 18.97 -4.63
N THR A 111 5.82 20.29 -4.63
CA THR A 111 5.70 21.13 -5.81
C THR A 111 7.05 21.77 -6.10
N ASP A 112 7.52 21.65 -7.32
CA ASP A 112 8.65 22.40 -7.83
C ASP A 112 8.15 23.47 -8.81
N SER A 113 8.24 24.72 -8.37
CA SER A 113 7.77 25.86 -9.15
C SER A 113 8.74 26.26 -10.25
N SER A 114 10.01 25.84 -10.21
CA SER A 114 11.01 26.12 -11.23
C SER A 114 10.76 25.34 -12.51
N ASP A 115 10.36 24.08 -12.35
CA ASP A 115 10.07 23.15 -13.45
C ASP A 115 8.57 22.97 -13.73
N ASP A 116 7.72 23.67 -12.97
CA ASP A 116 6.27 23.49 -12.96
C ASP A 116 5.86 22.02 -12.84
N THR A 117 6.48 21.33 -11.87
CA THR A 117 6.18 19.92 -11.60
C THR A 117 5.56 19.70 -10.24
N LYS A 118 4.81 18.64 -10.10
CA LYS A 118 4.22 18.18 -8.83
C LYS A 118 4.47 16.69 -8.66
N THR A 119 4.98 16.31 -7.51
CA THR A 119 5.27 14.91 -7.18
C THR A 119 4.38 14.48 -6.03
N VAL A 120 3.76 13.32 -6.14
CA VAL A 120 3.08 12.64 -5.04
C VAL A 120 3.82 11.36 -4.69
N LYS A 121 4.09 11.16 -3.38
CA LYS A 121 4.68 9.94 -2.83
C LYS A 121 3.71 9.36 -1.80
N PHE A 122 3.37 8.09 -1.91
CA PHE A 122 2.48 7.40 -0.98
C PHE A 122 2.90 5.94 -0.78
N GLU A 123 2.57 5.38 0.38
CA GLU A 123 2.88 4.01 0.75
C GLU A 123 1.90 3.04 0.10
N ILE A 124 2.40 1.90 -0.37
CA ILE A 124 1.62 0.78 -0.89
C ILE A 124 2.05 -0.50 -0.17
N ASN A 125 1.19 -1.52 -0.13
CA ASN A 125 1.53 -2.78 0.54
C ASN A 125 2.18 -3.77 -0.43
N SER A 126 1.83 -3.70 -1.71
CA SER A 126 2.29 -4.61 -2.75
C SER A 126 2.27 -3.92 -4.12
N LEU A 127 3.09 -4.39 -5.05
CA LEU A 127 3.04 -3.97 -6.45
C LEU A 127 1.77 -4.43 -7.18
N ASN A 128 1.04 -5.38 -6.57
CA ASN A 128 -0.22 -5.92 -7.09
C ASN A 128 -1.45 -5.26 -6.47
N ASP A 129 -1.28 -4.24 -5.63
CA ASP A 129 -2.40 -3.51 -5.06
C ASP A 129 -3.25 -2.85 -6.15
N ASN A 130 -4.55 -2.73 -5.88
CA ASN A 130 -5.42 -1.91 -6.71
C ASN A 130 -5.19 -0.44 -6.34
N LEU A 131 -4.50 0.29 -7.22
CA LEU A 131 -4.10 1.67 -6.98
C LEU A 131 -4.96 2.62 -7.80
N THR A 132 -5.50 3.64 -7.12
CA THR A 132 -6.23 4.73 -7.78
C THR A 132 -5.67 6.08 -7.38
N LEU A 133 -5.87 7.07 -8.23
CA LEU A 133 -5.47 8.45 -7.99
C LEU A 133 -6.62 9.39 -8.39
N GLY A 134 -7.18 10.07 -7.42
CA GLY A 134 -8.07 11.20 -7.66
C GLY A 134 -7.26 12.43 -8.02
N VAL A 135 -7.53 13.03 -9.17
CA VAL A 135 -6.82 14.20 -9.69
C VAL A 135 -7.79 15.35 -9.94
N LYS A 136 -7.52 16.51 -9.35
CA LYS A 136 -8.23 17.75 -9.70
C LYS A 136 -7.36 18.62 -10.58
N ILE A 137 -7.83 18.89 -11.80
CA ILE A 137 -7.11 19.67 -12.79
C ILE A 137 -7.88 20.95 -13.06
N ASN A 138 -7.17 22.08 -13.12
CA ASN A 138 -7.75 23.38 -13.51
C ASN A 138 -7.07 23.89 -14.77
N PRO A 139 -7.44 23.38 -15.94
CA PRO A 139 -6.73 23.67 -17.19
C PRO A 139 -6.92 25.10 -17.69
N PHE A 140 -7.99 25.79 -17.26
CA PHE A 140 -8.36 27.11 -17.79
C PHE A 140 -8.54 28.19 -16.70
N GLY A 141 -8.09 27.92 -15.46
CA GLY A 141 -8.17 28.89 -14.36
C GLY A 141 -9.56 29.06 -13.71
N SER A 142 -10.63 28.82 -14.44
CA SER A 142 -12.02 28.99 -13.98
C SER A 142 -12.83 27.70 -13.92
N PHE A 143 -12.25 26.60 -14.35
CA PHE A 143 -12.94 25.32 -14.48
C PHE A 143 -12.08 24.19 -13.92
N VAL A 144 -12.62 23.46 -12.94
CA VAL A 144 -11.95 22.32 -12.32
C VAL A 144 -12.56 21.03 -12.84
N VAL A 145 -11.72 20.13 -13.32
CA VAL A 145 -12.08 18.78 -13.72
C VAL A 145 -11.63 17.84 -12.61
N ASP A 146 -12.56 17.06 -12.10
CA ASP A 146 -12.28 15.93 -11.22
C ASP A 146 -12.17 14.66 -12.08
N ALA A 147 -11.06 13.94 -11.95
CA ALA A 147 -10.85 12.65 -12.59
C ALA A 147 -10.38 11.64 -11.56
N GLU A 148 -11.04 10.50 -11.50
CA GLU A 148 -10.54 9.32 -10.83
C GLU A 148 -9.88 8.41 -11.86
N CYS A 149 -8.66 7.95 -11.55
CA CYS A 149 -7.84 7.18 -12.46
C CYS A 149 -7.34 5.94 -11.75
N ARG A 150 -7.32 4.80 -12.43
CA ARG A 150 -6.57 3.63 -11.99
C ARG A 150 -5.10 3.78 -12.39
N ILE A 151 -4.20 3.37 -11.52
CA ILE A 151 -2.76 3.33 -11.82
C ILE A 151 -2.45 1.92 -12.32
N LYS A 152 -2.16 1.78 -13.60
CA LYS A 152 -1.76 0.51 -14.20
C LYS A 152 -0.24 0.44 -14.31
N VAL A 153 0.37 -0.43 -13.51
CA VAL A 153 1.80 -0.72 -13.63
C VAL A 153 1.99 -1.69 -14.79
N GLU A 154 2.70 -1.26 -15.83
CA GLU A 154 2.95 -2.07 -17.03
C GLU A 154 4.20 -2.93 -16.87
N LYS A 155 5.26 -2.38 -16.27
CA LYS A 155 6.52 -3.05 -16.04
C LYS A 155 7.22 -2.49 -14.81
N ALA A 156 7.61 -3.38 -13.91
CA ALA A 156 8.44 -3.05 -12.76
C ALA A 156 9.54 -4.12 -12.64
N GLU A 157 10.79 -3.73 -12.90
CA GLU A 157 11.96 -4.61 -12.69
C GLU A 157 12.60 -4.19 -11.36
N ILE A 158 12.15 -4.79 -10.27
CA ILE A 158 12.66 -4.52 -8.93
C ILE A 158 13.48 -5.74 -8.51
N PRO A 159 14.79 -5.57 -8.21
CA PRO A 159 15.63 -6.65 -7.73
C PRO A 159 15.07 -7.26 -6.44
N THR A 160 15.04 -8.57 -6.37
CA THR A 160 14.72 -9.32 -5.16
C THR A 160 16.00 -9.73 -4.45
N GLN A 161 15.93 -9.82 -3.13
CA GLN A 161 17.00 -10.39 -2.35
C GLN A 161 17.10 -11.89 -2.66
N PRO A 162 18.32 -12.46 -2.78
CA PRO A 162 18.46 -13.91 -2.89
C PRO A 162 17.85 -14.55 -1.64
N THR A 163 16.87 -15.40 -1.82
CA THR A 163 16.40 -16.27 -0.75
C THR A 163 17.53 -17.21 -0.40
N THR A 164 18.14 -17.04 0.75
CA THR A 164 19.01 -18.07 1.31
C THR A 164 18.13 -19.31 1.46
N PRO A 165 18.46 -20.46 0.85
CA PRO A 165 17.75 -21.69 1.18
C PRO A 165 17.85 -21.88 2.69
N GLU A 166 16.71 -22.03 3.36
CA GLU A 166 16.74 -22.56 4.73
C GLU A 166 17.49 -23.88 4.64
N GLU A 167 18.70 -23.95 5.23
CA GLU A 167 19.37 -25.21 5.46
C GLU A 167 18.37 -26.03 6.27
N ASP A 168 17.82 -27.04 5.61
CA ASP A 168 17.03 -28.07 6.25
C ASP A 168 18.01 -28.78 7.19
N ASP A 169 18.05 -28.30 8.44
CA ASP A 169 18.78 -28.93 9.53
C ASP A 169 18.11 -30.32 9.74
N ALA A 170 18.46 -31.22 8.88
CA ALA A 170 18.27 -32.63 9.11
C ALA A 170 19.11 -32.98 10.35
N VAL A 171 18.49 -32.82 11.52
CA VAL A 171 18.94 -33.35 12.76
C VAL A 171 19.00 -34.88 12.60
N THR A 172 20.11 -35.36 12.07
CA THR A 172 20.49 -36.77 12.23
C THR A 172 20.83 -36.97 13.67
N SER A 173 19.81 -37.39 14.42
CA SER A 173 19.97 -37.88 15.78
C SER A 173 20.97 -39.07 15.76
N PRO A 174 22.11 -39.03 16.45
CA PRO A 174 22.99 -40.19 16.51
C PRO A 174 22.27 -41.31 17.26
N THR A 175 22.07 -42.43 16.60
CA THR A 175 21.61 -43.67 17.20
C THR A 175 22.63 -44.10 18.25
N PRO A 176 22.25 -44.30 19.50
CA PRO A 176 23.18 -44.86 20.51
C PRO A 176 23.52 -46.29 20.14
N SER A 177 24.79 -46.55 19.86
CA SER A 177 25.34 -47.88 19.72
C SER A 177 25.26 -48.60 21.06
N VAL A 178 24.55 -49.73 21.08
CA VAL A 178 24.49 -50.67 22.16
C VAL A 178 25.86 -51.36 22.26
N PRO A 179 26.51 -51.45 23.42
CA PRO A 179 27.72 -52.28 23.58
C PRO A 179 27.35 -53.76 23.54
N ASP A 180 28.01 -54.51 22.67
CA ASP A 180 27.98 -55.98 22.70
C ASP A 180 28.60 -56.46 24.01
N GLU A 181 27.81 -57.18 24.82
CA GLU A 181 28.35 -58.00 25.92
C GLU A 181 29.01 -59.24 25.36
N ASP A 182 30.33 -59.27 25.38
CA ASP A 182 31.09 -60.47 25.17
C ASP A 182 30.92 -61.41 26.38
N GLU A 183 30.10 -62.41 26.17
CA GLU A 183 30.03 -63.59 27.02
C GLU A 183 31.26 -64.49 26.72
N ASN A 184 32.29 -64.44 27.54
CA ASN A 184 33.36 -65.36 27.44
C ASN A 184 33.30 -66.33 28.63
N ASP A 185 32.83 -67.51 28.32
CA ASP A 185 32.90 -68.68 29.23
C ASP A 185 33.99 -69.66 28.70
N LYS A 186 35.00 -69.84 29.53
CA LYS A 186 35.93 -70.90 29.71
C LYS A 186 37.37 -70.50 29.75
#